data_50ed89b2198df90b278c400b9c155e84
#
_entry.id   50ed89b2198df90b278c400b9c155e84
#
_cell.length_a   1.000
_cell.length_b   1.000
_cell.length_c   1.000
_cell.angle_alpha   90.00
_cell.angle_beta   90.00
_cell.angle_gamma   90.00
#
_symmetry.space_group_name_H-M   'P 1'
#
loop_
_entity.id
_entity.type
_entity.pdbx_description
1 polymer ?
#
loop_
_entity_poly.entity_id
_entity_poly.type
_entity_poly.pdbx_seq_one_letter_code
_entity_poly.pdbx_strand_id
1 'polypeptide(L)'
;MVMPSGTSLTRLGYDTRSWRSALVMRAIDTLNPFKRELKFAWTGPCVISSIAGLGDLFIHLPLIAGLVNECRRREVHVRVALRPAHLEIGTRCGWDLLPFDNSLEDFFKDPRALRPMKSLSKVRRAREAPPQLWIDLTGNAVSALAIKLAGAKTLAARATRGGRSLIDFPLPHAVQENEYANRERVAEHLGARLDFSVAENLRGDPLPNLTGTVVVCLTTAARWKNWPLRNFRALLARFPNTRFVLTGFRRELAQEETSELEAMLRQSNVVDGFDRFSADELVRLIAHARAVVTNDTSAAHIANLLGVGGAVLFGPVSPGTFASPVGLRVFHDATCPFHPCVQWKCCNEANWCMEKISPKAVGDYLATLQGLA
;
A
#
# COMPACT_ATOMS: atom_id res chain seq x y z
N MET A 1 7.19 -19.74 17.71
CA MET A 1 6.28 -20.84 17.38
C MET A 1 5.49 -20.42 16.14
N VAL A 2 5.91 -20.92 14.96
CA VAL A 2 5.26 -20.62 13.68
C VAL A 2 4.12 -21.63 13.55
N MET A 3 2.88 -21.14 13.50
CA MET A 3 1.73 -22.03 13.23
C MET A 3 1.82 -22.57 11.80
N PRO A 4 1.54 -23.86 11.54
CA PRO A 4 1.56 -24.39 10.19
C PRO A 4 0.53 -23.69 9.30
N SER A 5 0.93 -23.44 8.06
CA SER A 5 0.05 -22.93 7.01
C SER A 5 -1.15 -23.87 6.85
N GLY A 6 -2.34 -23.40 7.15
CA GLY A 6 -3.57 -24.20 7.06
C GLY A 6 -4.38 -24.30 8.36
N THR A 7 -4.08 -23.48 9.35
CA THR A 7 -4.88 -23.43 10.59
C THR A 7 -6.29 -22.92 10.34
N SER A 8 -7.25 -23.41 11.13
CA SER A 8 -8.66 -23.02 11.07
C SER A 8 -8.90 -21.49 11.13
N LEU A 9 -7.97 -20.73 11.68
CA LEU A 9 -8.04 -19.27 11.81
C LEU A 9 -7.85 -18.53 10.47
N THR A 10 -6.95 -19.02 9.59
CA THR A 10 -6.79 -18.45 8.24
C THR A 10 -8.03 -18.64 7.39
N ARG A 11 -8.70 -19.79 7.52
CA ARG A 11 -9.98 -20.08 6.84
C ARG A 11 -11.12 -19.20 7.33
N LEU A 12 -11.03 -18.69 8.56
CA LEU A 12 -12.00 -17.77 9.15
C LEU A 12 -11.72 -16.29 8.85
N GLY A 13 -10.65 -15.98 8.08
CA GLY A 13 -10.31 -14.61 7.70
C GLY A 13 -9.62 -13.79 8.78
N TYR A 14 -9.08 -14.40 9.85
CA TYR A 14 -8.32 -13.67 10.86
C TYR A 14 -6.89 -13.35 10.40
N ASP A 15 -6.35 -12.22 10.87
CA ASP A 15 -4.97 -11.84 10.58
C ASP A 15 -3.97 -12.78 11.26
N THR A 16 -3.25 -13.56 10.47
CA THR A 16 -2.27 -14.54 10.96
C THR A 16 -0.87 -13.98 11.17
N ARG A 17 -0.61 -12.70 10.87
CA ARG A 17 0.66 -12.03 11.16
C ARG A 17 0.94 -11.96 12.66
N SER A 18 -0.13 -11.89 13.47
CA SER A 18 -0.05 -11.97 14.91
C SER A 18 -1.12 -12.92 15.44
N TRP A 19 -0.69 -14.05 16.00
CA TRP A 19 -1.62 -15.00 16.64
C TRP A 19 -2.39 -14.34 17.80
N ARG A 20 -1.80 -13.34 18.46
CA ARG A 20 -2.42 -12.60 19.57
C ARG A 20 -3.58 -11.74 19.06
N SER A 21 -3.38 -10.99 17.99
CA SER A 21 -4.47 -10.22 17.38
C SER A 21 -5.58 -11.15 16.88
N ALA A 22 -5.24 -12.27 16.29
CA ALA A 22 -6.22 -13.26 15.84
C ALA A 22 -7.06 -13.83 16.99
N LEU A 23 -6.43 -14.17 18.13
CA LEU A 23 -7.17 -14.65 19.32
C LEU A 23 -8.06 -13.58 19.93
N VAL A 24 -7.57 -12.36 20.11
CA VAL A 24 -8.37 -11.26 20.65
C VAL A 24 -9.57 -10.95 19.76
N MET A 25 -9.36 -10.89 18.44
CA MET A 25 -10.44 -10.63 17.50
C MET A 25 -11.46 -11.77 17.46
N ARG A 26 -11.02 -13.03 17.55
CA ARG A 26 -11.92 -14.17 17.66
C ARG A 26 -12.77 -14.10 18.94
N ALA A 27 -12.17 -13.74 20.07
CA ALA A 27 -12.89 -13.56 21.32
C ALA A 27 -13.95 -12.44 21.18
N ILE A 28 -13.60 -11.29 20.60
CA ILE A 28 -14.53 -10.18 20.36
C ILE A 28 -15.69 -10.64 19.44
N ASP A 29 -15.40 -11.31 18.34
CA ASP A 29 -16.41 -11.80 17.39
C ASP A 29 -17.33 -12.85 18.02
N THR A 30 -16.79 -13.70 18.93
CA THR A 30 -17.57 -14.72 19.66
C THR A 30 -18.48 -14.09 20.70
N LEU A 31 -18.04 -13.02 21.38
CA LEU A 31 -18.81 -12.32 22.40
C LEU A 31 -19.94 -11.46 21.81
N ASN A 32 -19.88 -11.12 20.53
CA ASN A 32 -20.89 -10.29 19.87
C ASN A 32 -21.33 -10.88 18.51
N PRO A 33 -21.85 -12.14 18.46
CA PRO A 33 -22.11 -12.84 17.21
C PRO A 33 -23.32 -12.32 16.43
N PHE A 34 -24.24 -11.58 17.11
CA PHE A 34 -25.54 -11.19 16.55
C PHE A 34 -25.68 -9.69 16.29
N LYS A 35 -24.59 -9.00 16.00
CA LYS A 35 -24.69 -7.58 15.70
C LYS A 35 -25.54 -7.35 14.44
N ARG A 36 -26.61 -6.57 14.60
CA ARG A 36 -27.52 -6.21 13.52
C ARG A 36 -26.80 -5.28 12.55
N GLU A 37 -26.78 -5.62 11.26
CA GLU A 37 -26.29 -4.73 10.24
C GLU A 37 -27.18 -3.50 10.12
N LEU A 38 -26.58 -2.32 10.21
CA LEU A 38 -27.31 -1.08 10.00
C LEU A 38 -27.43 -0.81 8.50
N LYS A 39 -28.48 -0.09 8.10
CA LYS A 39 -28.52 0.48 6.76
C LYS A 39 -27.49 1.62 6.67
N PHE A 40 -26.72 1.64 5.59
CA PHE A 40 -25.77 2.71 5.36
C PHE A 40 -26.49 4.05 5.18
N ALA A 41 -26.02 5.08 5.87
CA ALA A 41 -26.49 6.43 5.71
C ALA A 41 -25.32 7.41 5.81
N TRP A 42 -25.29 8.39 4.91
CA TRP A 42 -24.35 9.48 4.97
C TRP A 42 -24.72 10.42 6.12
N THR A 43 -23.98 10.34 7.21
CA THR A 43 -24.19 11.16 8.40
C THR A 43 -22.89 11.85 8.79
N GLY A 44 -22.98 13.07 9.23
CA GLY A 44 -21.79 13.86 9.62
C GLY A 44 -21.74 14.16 11.11
N PRO A 45 -20.54 14.42 11.62
CA PRO A 45 -19.24 14.43 10.95
C PRO A 45 -18.81 13.04 10.47
N CYS A 46 -18.22 12.96 9.26
CA CYS A 46 -17.70 11.74 8.65
C CYS A 46 -16.17 11.72 8.71
N VAL A 47 -15.59 10.54 8.91
CA VAL A 47 -14.15 10.29 8.72
C VAL A 47 -13.97 9.20 7.68
N ILE A 48 -13.08 9.42 6.73
CA ILE A 48 -12.65 8.41 5.75
C ILE A 48 -11.20 8.06 6.07
N SER A 49 -10.87 6.77 6.24
CA SER A 49 -9.51 6.35 6.59
C SER A 49 -8.88 5.37 5.62
N SER A 50 -7.58 5.58 5.38
CA SER A 50 -6.66 4.60 4.81
C SER A 50 -5.37 4.64 5.62
N ILE A 51 -5.30 3.82 6.66
CA ILE A 51 -4.18 3.76 7.62
C ILE A 51 -3.25 2.56 7.34
N ALA A 52 -3.29 2.03 6.13
CA ALA A 52 -2.44 0.98 5.60
C ALA A 52 -1.06 1.49 5.12
N GLY A 53 -0.34 0.70 4.35
CA GLY A 53 0.91 1.10 3.71
C GLY A 53 0.72 2.17 2.63
N LEU A 54 1.84 2.76 2.19
CA LEU A 54 1.81 3.77 1.12
C LEU A 54 1.21 3.23 -0.18
N GLY A 55 1.51 1.97 -0.54
CA GLY A 55 0.94 1.32 -1.73
C GLY A 55 -0.58 1.21 -1.67
N ASP A 56 -1.12 0.71 -0.56
CA ASP A 56 -2.57 0.62 -0.35
C ASP A 56 -3.24 2.00 -0.40
N LEU A 57 -2.58 3.03 0.17
CA LEU A 57 -3.07 4.40 0.08
C LEU A 57 -3.24 4.83 -1.38
N PHE A 58 -2.23 4.59 -2.24
CA PHE A 58 -2.30 4.98 -3.65
C PHE A 58 -3.37 4.20 -4.43
N ILE A 59 -3.65 2.95 -4.08
CA ILE A 59 -4.80 2.23 -4.62
C ILE A 59 -6.10 2.92 -4.20
N HIS A 60 -6.20 3.41 -2.98
CA HIS A 60 -7.42 3.99 -2.41
C HIS A 60 -7.62 5.47 -2.74
N LEU A 61 -6.59 6.24 -3.16
CA LEU A 61 -6.71 7.69 -3.37
C LEU A 61 -7.88 8.12 -4.26
N PRO A 62 -8.15 7.49 -5.43
CA PRO A 62 -9.32 7.86 -6.24
C PRO A 62 -10.66 7.59 -5.54
N LEU A 63 -10.72 6.56 -4.71
CA LEU A 63 -11.90 6.26 -3.90
C LEU A 63 -12.07 7.29 -2.78
N ILE A 64 -11.01 7.63 -2.06
CA ILE A 64 -11.06 8.66 -1.00
C ILE A 64 -11.53 9.98 -1.59
N ALA A 65 -10.95 10.41 -2.72
CA ALA A 65 -11.36 11.65 -3.40
C ALA A 65 -12.84 11.62 -3.80
N GLY A 66 -13.30 10.52 -4.37
CA GLY A 66 -14.71 10.32 -4.72
C GLY A 66 -15.65 10.37 -3.50
N LEU A 67 -15.26 9.74 -2.40
CA LEU A 67 -16.03 9.76 -1.14
C LEU A 67 -16.05 11.17 -0.50
N VAL A 68 -14.93 11.89 -0.56
CA VAL A 68 -14.86 13.30 -0.10
C VAL A 68 -15.80 14.17 -0.92
N ASN A 69 -15.82 14.01 -2.25
CA ASN A 69 -16.73 14.74 -3.13
C ASN A 69 -18.20 14.39 -2.85
N GLU A 70 -18.50 13.12 -2.55
CA GLU A 70 -19.86 12.71 -2.17
C GLU A 70 -20.29 13.31 -0.84
N CYS A 71 -19.40 13.38 0.16
CA CYS A 71 -19.67 14.10 1.41
C CYS A 71 -19.94 15.58 1.16
N ARG A 72 -19.12 16.25 0.34
CA ARG A 72 -19.30 17.69 -0.01
C ARG A 72 -20.64 17.94 -0.71
N ARG A 73 -21.00 17.06 -1.67
CA ARG A 73 -22.29 17.14 -2.38
C ARG A 73 -23.50 17.01 -1.45
N ARG A 74 -23.34 16.31 -0.33
CA ARG A 74 -24.37 16.10 0.71
C ARG A 74 -24.26 17.08 1.88
N GLU A 75 -23.36 18.04 1.80
CA GLU A 75 -23.07 18.98 2.90
C GLU A 75 -22.66 18.30 4.21
N VAL A 76 -22.05 17.12 4.11
CA VAL A 76 -21.50 16.36 5.23
C VAL A 76 -20.06 16.78 5.48
N HIS A 77 -19.79 17.32 6.67
CA HIS A 77 -18.42 17.62 7.08
C HIS A 77 -17.58 16.34 7.10
N VAL A 78 -16.43 16.34 6.39
CA VAL A 78 -15.57 15.17 6.22
C VAL A 78 -14.12 15.48 6.54
N ARG A 79 -13.47 14.55 7.25
CA ARG A 79 -12.03 14.53 7.48
C ARG A 79 -11.43 13.25 6.93
N VAL A 80 -10.19 13.34 6.44
CA VAL A 80 -9.47 12.16 5.94
C VAL A 80 -8.40 11.75 6.96
N ALA A 81 -8.54 10.54 7.49
CA ALA A 81 -7.60 9.99 8.47
C ALA A 81 -6.48 9.21 7.77
N LEU A 82 -5.26 9.71 7.91
CA LEU A 82 -4.05 9.13 7.33
C LEU A 82 -2.98 8.92 8.40
N ARG A 83 -2.04 8.00 8.11
CA ARG A 83 -0.81 7.88 8.91
C ARG A 83 -0.03 9.20 8.89
N PRO A 84 0.65 9.56 9.99
CA PRO A 84 1.48 10.76 10.06
C PRO A 84 2.48 10.88 8.90
N ALA A 85 3.08 9.77 8.47
CA ALA A 85 4.02 9.72 7.35
C ALA A 85 3.38 10.00 5.97
N HIS A 86 2.06 10.05 5.86
CA HIS A 86 1.32 10.24 4.61
C HIS A 86 0.53 11.56 4.57
N LEU A 87 0.66 12.41 5.59
CA LEU A 87 -0.13 13.64 5.68
C LEU A 87 0.17 14.63 4.55
N GLU A 88 1.42 14.71 4.09
CA GLU A 88 1.80 15.55 2.96
C GLU A 88 1.01 15.21 1.70
N ILE A 89 0.78 13.92 1.45
CA ILE A 89 -0.05 13.43 0.33
C ILE A 89 -1.48 13.98 0.45
N GLY A 90 -2.09 13.86 1.64
CA GLY A 90 -3.44 14.38 1.89
C GLY A 90 -3.52 15.91 1.81
N THR A 91 -2.46 16.63 2.23
CA THR A 91 -2.36 18.08 2.11
C THR A 91 -2.39 18.50 0.64
N ARG A 92 -1.65 17.83 -0.24
CA ARG A 92 -1.70 18.08 -1.68
C ARG A 92 -3.08 17.86 -2.28
N CYS A 93 -3.82 16.88 -1.75
CA CYS A 93 -5.20 16.63 -2.17
C CYS A 93 -6.20 17.68 -1.64
N GLY A 94 -5.78 18.63 -0.80
CA GLY A 94 -6.64 19.67 -0.24
C GLY A 94 -7.69 19.15 0.74
N TRP A 95 -7.37 18.08 1.50
CA TRP A 95 -8.28 17.47 2.45
C TRP A 95 -8.11 18.03 3.87
N ASP A 96 -9.20 18.08 4.64
CA ASP A 96 -9.13 18.27 6.10
C ASP A 96 -8.61 16.95 6.72
N LEU A 97 -7.43 17.02 7.33
CA LEU A 97 -6.68 15.84 7.74
C LEU A 97 -6.83 15.53 9.23
N LEU A 98 -6.95 14.25 9.52
CA LEU A 98 -6.87 13.68 10.86
C LEU A 98 -5.63 12.77 10.94
N PRO A 99 -4.56 13.18 11.62
CA PRO A 99 -3.44 12.27 11.87
C PRO A 99 -3.89 11.07 12.71
N PHE A 100 -3.85 9.88 12.14
CA PHE A 100 -4.30 8.66 12.80
C PHE A 100 -3.35 7.53 12.47
N ASP A 101 -2.76 6.92 13.48
CA ASP A 101 -1.94 5.73 13.33
C ASP A 101 -2.57 4.53 14.04
N ASN A 102 -2.23 3.35 13.56
CA ASN A 102 -2.67 2.12 14.16
C ASN A 102 -1.63 1.60 15.17
N SER A 103 -1.35 2.40 16.20
CA SER A 103 -0.38 2.04 17.24
C SER A 103 -0.77 0.77 18.04
N LEU A 104 -2.05 0.36 17.99
CA LEU A 104 -2.48 -0.94 18.50
C LEU A 104 -1.88 -2.10 17.68
N GLU A 105 -1.60 -1.92 16.40
CA GLU A 105 -0.94 -2.94 15.58
C GLU A 105 0.47 -3.24 16.08
N ASP A 106 1.22 -2.21 16.47
CA ASP A 106 2.56 -2.35 17.03
C ASP A 106 2.51 -3.05 18.39
N PHE A 107 1.51 -2.74 19.23
CA PHE A 107 1.27 -3.46 20.47
C PHE A 107 1.01 -4.96 20.28
N PHE A 108 0.19 -5.32 19.31
CA PHE A 108 -0.08 -6.74 19.05
C PHE A 108 1.13 -7.47 18.44
N LYS A 109 2.03 -6.76 17.74
CA LYS A 109 3.29 -7.31 17.23
C LYS A 109 4.32 -7.49 18.35
N ASP A 110 4.50 -6.48 19.18
CA ASP A 110 5.40 -6.49 20.34
C ASP A 110 4.77 -5.75 21.54
N PRO A 111 4.28 -6.48 22.56
CA PRO A 111 3.71 -5.86 23.75
C PRO A 111 4.67 -4.96 24.53
N ARG A 112 6.00 -5.11 24.33
CA ARG A 112 7.02 -4.24 24.92
C ARG A 112 7.10 -2.88 24.22
N ALA A 113 6.61 -2.80 22.97
CA ALA A 113 6.49 -1.55 22.22
C ALA A 113 5.40 -0.61 22.77
N LEU A 114 4.68 -1.03 23.80
CA LEU A 114 3.69 -0.21 24.47
C LEU A 114 4.31 1.07 25.07
N ARG A 115 4.03 2.16 24.36
CA ARG A 115 3.90 3.46 25.01
C ARG A 115 2.40 3.80 25.13
N PRO A 116 1.68 3.16 26.10
CA PRO A 116 0.21 3.17 26.16
C PRO A 116 -0.37 4.58 26.26
N MET A 117 0.35 5.50 26.87
CA MET A 117 -0.13 6.86 27.11
C MET A 117 -0.21 7.75 25.86
N LYS A 118 0.70 7.56 24.89
CA LYS A 118 0.68 8.37 23.66
C LYS A 118 -0.44 7.93 22.71
N SER A 119 -0.74 6.64 22.66
CA SER A 119 -1.83 6.11 21.83
C SER A 119 -3.20 6.50 22.40
N LEU A 120 -3.38 6.42 23.72
CA LEU A 120 -4.62 6.82 24.39
C LEU A 120 -4.88 8.33 24.31
N SER A 121 -3.85 9.18 24.34
CA SER A 121 -4.02 10.62 24.16
C SER A 121 -4.45 11.00 22.75
N LYS A 122 -3.98 10.28 21.73
CA LYS A 122 -4.43 10.46 20.33
C LYS A 122 -5.88 9.99 20.13
N VAL A 123 -6.23 8.85 20.71
CA VAL A 123 -7.62 8.35 20.75
C VAL A 123 -8.53 9.34 21.48
N ARG A 124 -8.06 9.95 22.57
CA ARG A 124 -8.81 10.94 23.36
C ARG A 124 -9.07 12.22 22.56
N ARG A 125 -8.10 12.74 21.80
CA ARG A 125 -8.32 13.91 20.90
C ARG A 125 -9.36 13.65 19.83
N ALA A 126 -9.43 12.43 19.30
CA ALA A 126 -10.49 12.06 18.36
C ALA A 126 -11.88 12.00 19.02
N ARG A 127 -11.95 11.88 20.37
CA ARG A 127 -13.21 11.85 21.13
C ARG A 127 -13.82 13.23 21.41
N GLU A 128 -13.09 14.34 21.26
CA GLU A 128 -13.61 15.69 21.50
C GLU A 128 -14.78 16.04 20.57
N ALA A 129 -14.80 15.45 19.36
CA ALA A 129 -15.94 15.47 18.45
C ALA A 129 -16.07 14.08 17.77
N PRO A 130 -16.73 13.11 18.42
CA PRO A 130 -16.80 11.73 17.90
C PRO A 130 -17.52 11.70 16.55
N PRO A 131 -16.93 11.08 15.51
CA PRO A 131 -17.54 10.99 14.20
C PRO A 131 -18.82 10.15 14.25
N GLN A 132 -19.87 10.63 13.55
CA GLN A 132 -21.11 9.87 13.41
C GLN A 132 -20.90 8.68 12.49
N LEU A 133 -20.14 8.89 11.41
CA LEU A 133 -19.78 7.86 10.43
C LEU A 133 -18.26 7.79 10.29
N TRP A 134 -17.72 6.58 10.28
CA TRP A 134 -16.33 6.31 9.89
C TRP A 134 -16.31 5.26 8.78
N ILE A 135 -15.69 5.59 7.65
CA ILE A 135 -15.49 4.67 6.52
C ILE A 135 -14.01 4.26 6.53
N ASP A 136 -13.71 3.00 6.87
CA ASP A 136 -12.34 2.47 6.91
C ASP A 136 -12.05 1.58 5.69
N LEU A 137 -11.11 2.01 4.88
CA LEU A 137 -10.65 1.30 3.69
C LEU A 137 -9.50 0.32 3.99
N THR A 138 -8.93 0.38 5.19
CA THR A 138 -7.78 -0.45 5.60
C THR A 138 -8.15 -1.93 5.68
N GLY A 139 -9.33 -2.24 6.19
CA GLY A 139 -9.91 -3.58 6.20
C GLY A 139 -9.25 -4.57 7.17
N ASN A 140 -8.63 -4.09 8.27
CA ASN A 140 -8.08 -4.98 9.28
C ASN A 140 -8.79 -4.81 10.65
N ALA A 141 -8.88 -5.90 11.40
CA ALA A 141 -9.60 -5.96 12.67
C ALA A 141 -9.04 -5.00 13.73
N VAL A 142 -7.72 -4.76 13.69
CA VAL A 142 -7.06 -3.86 14.66
C VAL A 142 -7.39 -2.41 14.35
N SER A 143 -7.52 -2.03 13.07
CA SER A 143 -8.00 -0.70 12.70
C SER A 143 -9.44 -0.50 13.13
N ALA A 144 -10.31 -1.49 12.92
CA ALA A 144 -11.69 -1.44 13.36
C ALA A 144 -11.82 -1.22 14.89
N LEU A 145 -10.99 -1.94 15.68
CA LEU A 145 -10.94 -1.74 17.13
C LEU A 145 -10.46 -0.33 17.50
N ALA A 146 -9.36 0.14 16.89
CA ALA A 146 -8.83 1.48 17.15
C ALA A 146 -9.88 2.58 16.84
N ILE A 147 -10.60 2.44 15.74
CA ILE A 147 -11.66 3.36 15.32
C ILE A 147 -12.84 3.35 16.30
N LYS A 148 -13.25 2.18 16.77
CA LYS A 148 -14.31 2.09 17.79
C LYS A 148 -13.87 2.71 19.12
N LEU A 149 -12.62 2.49 19.54
CA LEU A 149 -12.03 3.14 20.71
C LEU A 149 -11.92 4.67 20.54
N ALA A 150 -11.73 5.16 19.32
CA ALA A 150 -11.78 6.58 18.99
C ALA A 150 -13.20 7.18 19.06
N GLY A 151 -14.23 6.35 19.27
CA GLY A 151 -15.60 6.80 19.54
C GLY A 151 -16.49 6.87 18.29
N ALA A 152 -16.11 6.28 17.18
CA ALA A 152 -16.96 6.22 15.99
C ALA A 152 -18.31 5.54 16.30
N LYS A 153 -19.42 6.23 16.03
CA LYS A 153 -20.77 5.68 16.29
C LYS A 153 -21.11 4.61 15.26
N THR A 154 -20.91 4.88 14.01
CA THR A 154 -21.11 3.93 12.91
C THR A 154 -19.78 3.69 12.20
N LEU A 155 -19.40 2.43 12.04
CA LEU A 155 -18.22 2.01 11.29
C LEU A 155 -18.62 1.23 10.05
N ALA A 156 -18.33 1.78 8.88
CA ALA A 156 -18.35 1.08 7.60
C ALA A 156 -16.94 0.61 7.26
N ALA A 157 -16.72 -0.69 7.12
CA ALA A 157 -15.39 -1.24 6.86
C ALA A 157 -15.43 -2.59 6.16
N ARG A 158 -14.31 -2.98 5.55
CA ARG A 158 -14.11 -4.34 5.04
C ARG A 158 -13.79 -5.30 6.18
N ALA A 159 -14.44 -6.46 6.21
CA ALA A 159 -14.21 -7.48 7.25
C ALA A 159 -13.23 -8.57 6.78
N THR A 160 -12.07 -8.19 6.25
CA THR A 160 -11.18 -9.12 5.56
C THR A 160 -10.31 -9.97 6.47
N ARG A 161 -10.13 -9.55 7.73
CA ARG A 161 -9.17 -10.18 8.67
C ARG A 161 -9.73 -10.28 10.09
N GLY A 162 -11.00 -10.61 10.23
CA GLY A 162 -11.70 -10.65 11.51
C GLY A 162 -12.23 -9.28 11.96
N GLY A 163 -12.82 -9.23 13.17
CA GLY A 163 -13.41 -8.00 13.73
C GLY A 163 -14.77 -7.65 13.13
N ARG A 164 -15.48 -8.61 12.56
CA ARG A 164 -16.79 -8.41 11.94
C ARG A 164 -17.82 -7.82 12.93
N SER A 165 -17.74 -8.23 14.18
CA SER A 165 -18.61 -7.74 15.25
C SER A 165 -18.43 -6.26 15.60
N LEU A 166 -17.29 -5.65 15.22
CA LEU A 166 -17.02 -4.21 15.40
C LEU A 166 -17.59 -3.37 14.26
N ILE A 167 -17.90 -3.99 13.12
CA ILE A 167 -18.33 -3.30 11.89
C ILE A 167 -19.86 -3.20 11.89
N ASP A 168 -20.38 -1.98 11.74
CA ASP A 168 -21.82 -1.73 11.68
C ASP A 168 -22.36 -1.90 10.27
N PHE A 169 -21.56 -1.52 9.27
CA PHE A 169 -21.87 -1.62 7.86
C PHE A 169 -20.71 -2.27 7.10
N PRO A 170 -20.82 -3.53 6.66
CA PRO A 170 -19.76 -4.21 5.93
C PRO A 170 -19.63 -3.69 4.52
N LEU A 171 -18.41 -3.28 4.15
CA LEU A 171 -18.07 -2.95 2.78
C LEU A 171 -17.76 -4.21 1.98
N PRO A 172 -18.13 -4.28 0.70
CA PRO A 172 -17.86 -5.44 -0.14
C PRO A 172 -16.36 -5.64 -0.33
N HIS A 173 -15.93 -6.89 -0.29
CA HIS A 173 -14.56 -7.28 -0.59
C HIS A 173 -14.52 -8.74 -1.04
N ALA A 174 -13.93 -8.98 -2.19
CA ALA A 174 -13.65 -10.33 -2.69
C ALA A 174 -12.16 -10.62 -2.56
N VAL A 175 -11.81 -11.53 -1.65
CA VAL A 175 -10.41 -11.84 -1.26
C VAL A 175 -9.55 -12.33 -2.43
N GLN A 176 -10.16 -12.97 -3.44
CA GLN A 176 -9.46 -13.49 -4.61
C GLN A 176 -9.42 -12.52 -5.79
N GLU A 177 -10.04 -11.36 -5.64
CA GLU A 177 -10.07 -10.35 -6.69
C GLU A 177 -8.97 -9.31 -6.53
N ASN A 178 -8.75 -8.58 -7.62
CA ASN A 178 -7.82 -7.50 -7.67
C ASN A 178 -8.23 -6.34 -6.74
N GLU A 179 -7.29 -5.75 -6.00
CA GLU A 179 -7.58 -4.66 -5.08
C GLU A 179 -8.10 -3.40 -5.79
N TYR A 180 -7.77 -3.19 -7.05
CA TYR A 180 -8.36 -2.10 -7.85
C TYR A 180 -9.85 -2.36 -8.14
N ALA A 181 -10.24 -3.61 -8.44
CA ALA A 181 -11.65 -3.99 -8.61
C ALA A 181 -12.42 -3.94 -7.29
N ASN A 182 -11.80 -4.36 -6.18
CA ASN A 182 -12.39 -4.22 -4.85
C ASN A 182 -12.68 -2.74 -4.50
N ARG A 183 -11.78 -1.83 -4.85
CA ARG A 183 -11.97 -0.39 -4.70
C ARG A 183 -13.20 0.12 -5.46
N GLU A 184 -13.37 -0.31 -6.70
CA GLU A 184 -14.52 0.06 -7.56
C GLU A 184 -15.84 -0.43 -6.95
N ARG A 185 -15.88 -1.68 -6.47
CA ARG A 185 -17.05 -2.22 -5.77
C ARG A 185 -17.44 -1.44 -4.53
N VAL A 186 -16.45 -0.99 -3.76
CA VAL A 186 -16.72 -0.13 -2.59
C VAL A 186 -17.32 1.20 -3.03
N ALA A 187 -16.80 1.81 -4.09
CA ALA A 187 -17.33 3.05 -4.65
C ALA A 187 -18.80 2.88 -5.05
N GLU A 188 -19.11 1.87 -5.86
CA GLU A 188 -20.47 1.56 -6.30
C GLU A 188 -21.42 1.31 -5.13
N HIS A 189 -20.98 0.51 -4.16
CA HIS A 189 -21.78 0.16 -2.98
C HIS A 189 -22.14 1.35 -2.11
N LEU A 190 -21.27 2.34 -2.04
CA LEU A 190 -21.49 3.59 -1.32
C LEU A 190 -22.14 4.69 -2.17
N GLY A 191 -22.46 4.41 -3.45
CA GLY A 191 -23.01 5.37 -4.37
C GLY A 191 -22.06 6.52 -4.72
N ALA A 192 -20.75 6.27 -4.64
CA ALA A 192 -19.69 7.20 -5.00
C ALA A 192 -19.08 6.84 -6.34
N ARG A 193 -18.35 7.79 -6.95
CA ARG A 193 -17.54 7.56 -8.14
C ARG A 193 -16.08 7.75 -7.80
N LEU A 194 -15.21 6.96 -8.44
CA LEU A 194 -13.77 7.18 -8.34
C LEU A 194 -13.41 8.54 -8.97
N ASP A 195 -12.58 9.31 -8.26
CA ASP A 195 -12.08 10.59 -8.76
C ASP A 195 -10.57 10.53 -8.99
N PHE A 196 -10.19 10.39 -10.26
CA PHE A 196 -8.79 10.32 -10.68
C PHE A 196 -8.13 11.69 -10.83
N SER A 197 -8.88 12.80 -10.72
CA SER A 197 -8.31 14.15 -10.75
C SER A 197 -7.33 14.40 -9.61
N VAL A 198 -7.41 13.59 -8.55
CA VAL A 198 -6.44 13.58 -7.45
C VAL A 198 -5.00 13.39 -7.94
N ALA A 199 -4.78 12.70 -9.06
CA ALA A 199 -3.45 12.49 -9.63
C ALA A 199 -2.76 13.82 -10.03
N GLU A 200 -3.50 14.79 -10.54
CA GLU A 200 -2.95 16.10 -10.93
C GLU A 200 -2.44 16.88 -9.71
N ASN A 201 -3.17 16.84 -8.60
CA ASN A 201 -2.78 17.50 -7.35
C ASN A 201 -1.47 16.92 -6.77
N LEU A 202 -1.20 15.65 -7.06
CA LEU A 202 -0.03 14.94 -6.55
C LEU A 202 1.24 15.17 -7.35
N ARG A 203 1.15 15.60 -8.60
CA ARG A 203 2.34 15.80 -9.46
C ARG A 203 3.33 16.77 -8.85
N GLY A 204 2.84 17.92 -8.36
CA GLY A 204 3.69 18.96 -7.77
C GLY A 204 4.83 19.41 -8.67
N ASP A 205 5.74 20.23 -8.13
CA ASP A 205 6.92 20.67 -8.85
C ASP A 205 7.97 19.55 -8.95
N PRO A 206 8.70 19.47 -10.09
CA PRO A 206 9.75 18.48 -10.25
C PRO A 206 10.88 18.68 -9.23
N LEU A 207 11.50 17.57 -8.83
CA LEU A 207 12.72 17.66 -8.02
C LEU A 207 13.88 18.16 -8.85
N PRO A 208 14.71 19.09 -8.33
CA PRO A 208 15.82 19.67 -9.09
C PRO A 208 16.74 18.61 -9.69
N ASN A 209 17.04 18.75 -10.97
CA ASN A 209 17.95 17.89 -11.72
C ASN A 209 17.55 16.40 -11.82
N LEU A 210 16.29 16.02 -11.50
CA LEU A 210 15.82 14.63 -11.55
C LEU A 210 14.72 14.39 -12.59
N THR A 211 14.26 15.42 -13.29
CA THR A 211 13.26 15.31 -14.35
C THR A 211 13.75 14.44 -15.52
N GLY A 212 12.90 13.61 -16.07
CA GLY A 212 13.20 12.76 -17.22
C GLY A 212 14.16 11.61 -16.93
N THR A 213 14.47 11.33 -15.67
CA THR A 213 15.25 10.15 -15.27
C THR A 213 14.41 8.88 -15.29
N VAL A 214 15.04 7.72 -15.34
CA VAL A 214 14.39 6.44 -15.06
C VAL A 214 14.54 6.15 -13.57
N VAL A 215 13.40 6.03 -12.88
CA VAL A 215 13.39 5.70 -11.45
C VAL A 215 13.39 4.19 -11.27
N VAL A 216 14.33 3.66 -10.51
CA VAL A 216 14.49 2.22 -10.26
C VAL A 216 14.37 1.96 -8.76
N CYS A 217 13.26 1.30 -8.35
CA CYS A 217 13.02 0.95 -6.95
C CYS A 217 13.52 -0.46 -6.68
N LEU A 218 14.68 -0.56 -6.03
CA LEU A 218 15.44 -1.79 -5.88
C LEU A 218 14.96 -2.68 -4.74
N THR A 219 14.40 -2.09 -3.66
CA THR A 219 14.10 -2.83 -2.44
C THR A 219 12.63 -2.80 -2.06
N THR A 220 12.24 -3.79 -1.27
CA THR A 220 10.93 -3.89 -0.61
C THR A 220 11.12 -4.32 0.83
N ALA A 221 10.17 -4.01 1.71
CA ALA A 221 10.18 -4.50 3.10
C ALA A 221 10.15 -6.05 3.21
N ALA A 222 9.83 -6.75 2.12
CA ALA A 222 9.78 -8.21 2.03
C ALA A 222 10.85 -8.68 1.02
N ARG A 223 12.05 -8.98 1.49
CA ARG A 223 13.23 -9.34 0.66
C ARG A 223 12.96 -10.37 -0.44
N TRP A 224 12.10 -11.34 -0.20
CA TRP A 224 11.71 -12.35 -1.21
C TRP A 224 10.93 -11.75 -2.40
N LYS A 225 10.51 -10.51 -2.33
CA LYS A 225 9.91 -9.75 -3.43
C LYS A 225 10.95 -8.94 -4.22
N ASN A 226 12.20 -8.88 -3.77
CA ASN A 226 13.24 -8.12 -4.45
C ASN A 226 13.77 -8.88 -5.66
N TRP A 227 13.83 -8.23 -6.79
CA TRP A 227 14.60 -8.73 -7.92
C TRP A 227 16.08 -8.68 -7.58
N PRO A 228 16.89 -9.71 -7.90
CA PRO A 228 18.32 -9.72 -7.57
C PRO A 228 19.06 -8.47 -8.11
N LEU A 229 19.93 -7.87 -7.29
CA LEU A 229 20.66 -6.66 -7.68
C LEU A 229 21.50 -6.86 -8.94
N ARG A 230 22.07 -8.06 -9.15
CA ARG A 230 22.78 -8.41 -10.39
C ARG A 230 21.92 -8.27 -11.65
N ASN A 231 20.61 -8.53 -11.53
CA ASN A 231 19.66 -8.39 -12.64
C ASN A 231 19.35 -6.90 -12.91
N PHE A 232 19.21 -6.08 -11.87
CA PHE A 232 19.12 -4.62 -12.03
C PHE A 232 20.41 -4.08 -12.67
N ARG A 233 21.60 -4.50 -12.22
CA ARG A 233 22.86 -4.11 -12.84
C ARG A 233 22.93 -4.45 -14.32
N ALA A 234 22.54 -5.69 -14.66
CA ALA A 234 22.48 -6.13 -16.07
C ALA A 234 21.48 -5.30 -16.89
N LEU A 235 20.37 -4.87 -16.30
CA LEU A 235 19.42 -3.97 -16.93
C LEU A 235 20.01 -2.58 -17.18
N LEU A 236 20.62 -1.95 -16.16
CA LEU A 236 21.23 -0.62 -16.27
C LEU A 236 22.32 -0.58 -17.35
N ALA A 237 23.15 -1.62 -17.43
CA ALA A 237 24.24 -1.73 -18.41
C ALA A 237 23.77 -1.69 -19.86
N ARG A 238 22.49 -1.97 -20.14
CA ARG A 238 21.91 -1.90 -21.48
C ARG A 238 21.60 -0.45 -21.93
N PHE A 239 21.60 0.50 -21.00
CA PHE A 239 21.21 1.89 -21.24
C PHE A 239 22.28 2.88 -20.74
N PRO A 240 23.48 2.87 -21.31
CA PRO A 240 24.62 3.66 -20.81
C PRO A 240 24.38 5.17 -20.90
N ASN A 241 23.52 5.62 -21.81
CA ASN A 241 23.17 7.03 -21.99
C ASN A 241 21.92 7.48 -21.21
N THR A 242 21.28 6.58 -20.51
CA THR A 242 20.08 6.88 -19.72
C THR A 242 20.47 7.22 -18.29
N ARG A 243 19.94 8.31 -17.77
CA ARG A 243 20.14 8.69 -16.37
C ARG A 243 19.15 7.96 -15.46
N PHE A 244 19.67 7.30 -14.45
CA PHE A 244 18.90 6.53 -13.48
C PHE A 244 18.93 7.18 -12.10
N VAL A 245 17.81 7.05 -11.35
CA VAL A 245 17.76 7.32 -9.91
C VAL A 245 17.43 5.99 -9.22
N LEU A 246 18.36 5.45 -8.45
CA LEU A 246 18.15 4.22 -7.70
C LEU A 246 17.57 4.56 -6.34
N THR A 247 16.39 3.99 -6.00
CA THR A 247 15.67 4.24 -4.75
C THR A 247 15.44 2.96 -3.97
N GLY A 248 15.25 3.12 -2.67
CA GLY A 248 15.02 2.03 -1.74
C GLY A 248 15.53 2.39 -0.35
N PHE A 249 15.53 1.40 0.54
CA PHE A 249 16.08 1.57 1.88
C PHE A 249 17.25 0.63 2.08
N ARG A 250 18.41 1.16 2.51
CA ARG A 250 19.62 0.35 2.76
C ARG A 250 19.36 -0.74 3.82
N ARG A 251 18.49 -0.47 4.80
CA ARG A 251 18.08 -1.46 5.81
C ARG A 251 17.32 -2.68 5.26
N GLU A 252 16.82 -2.60 4.03
CA GLU A 252 16.09 -3.68 3.35
C GLU A 252 17.00 -4.59 2.52
N LEU A 253 18.28 -4.21 2.38
CA LEU A 253 19.32 -5.00 1.72
C LEU A 253 19.95 -6.01 2.68
N ALA A 254 20.42 -7.11 2.12
CA ALA A 254 21.33 -8.00 2.82
C ALA A 254 22.76 -7.42 2.85
N GLN A 255 23.55 -7.85 3.80
CA GLN A 255 24.95 -7.39 3.91
C GLN A 255 25.76 -7.70 2.65
N GLU A 256 25.55 -8.86 2.07
CA GLU A 256 26.20 -9.32 0.83
C GLU A 256 25.76 -8.50 -0.42
N GLU A 257 24.63 -7.85 -0.38
CA GLU A 257 24.13 -7.04 -1.49
C GLU A 257 24.72 -5.62 -1.51
N THR A 258 25.34 -5.19 -0.42
CA THR A 258 25.88 -3.82 -0.29
C THR A 258 26.95 -3.51 -1.33
N SER A 259 27.87 -4.46 -1.58
CA SER A 259 28.94 -4.29 -2.58
C SER A 259 28.40 -4.13 -4.01
N GLU A 260 27.34 -4.88 -4.33
CA GLU A 260 26.67 -4.80 -5.63
C GLU A 260 25.98 -3.42 -5.81
N LEU A 261 25.28 -2.94 -4.78
CA LEU A 261 24.68 -1.61 -4.79
C LEU A 261 25.76 -0.53 -5.01
N GLU A 262 26.85 -0.57 -4.23
CA GLU A 262 27.94 0.41 -4.35
C GLU A 262 28.60 0.38 -5.73
N ALA A 263 28.68 -0.79 -6.38
CA ALA A 263 29.17 -0.90 -7.75
C ALA A 263 28.23 -0.20 -8.75
N MET A 264 26.92 -0.29 -8.57
CA MET A 264 25.96 0.43 -9.41
C MET A 264 26.00 1.93 -9.16
N LEU A 265 26.11 2.38 -7.92
CA LEU A 265 26.13 3.80 -7.55
C LEU A 265 27.39 4.54 -8.03
N ARG A 266 28.48 3.83 -8.33
CA ARG A 266 29.69 4.43 -8.93
C ARG A 266 29.57 4.76 -10.42
N GLN A 267 28.52 4.35 -11.10
CA GLN A 267 28.29 4.67 -12.51
C GLN A 267 27.91 6.14 -12.66
N SER A 268 28.50 6.84 -13.66
CA SER A 268 28.30 8.28 -13.85
C SER A 268 26.88 8.69 -14.21
N ASN A 269 26.10 7.77 -14.76
CA ASN A 269 24.70 7.98 -15.14
C ASN A 269 23.71 7.57 -14.04
N VAL A 270 24.18 7.20 -12.84
CA VAL A 270 23.37 6.76 -11.70
C VAL A 270 23.40 7.79 -10.58
N VAL A 271 22.22 8.12 -10.07
CA VAL A 271 22.01 8.97 -8.90
C VAL A 271 21.60 8.11 -7.72
N ASP A 272 22.30 8.27 -6.59
CA ASP A 272 21.93 7.64 -5.32
C ASP A 272 20.71 8.34 -4.71
N GLY A 273 19.59 7.66 -4.67
CA GLY A 273 18.34 8.07 -4.03
C GLY A 273 17.96 7.22 -2.82
N PHE A 274 18.87 6.32 -2.35
CA PHE A 274 18.59 5.47 -1.19
C PHE A 274 18.44 6.30 0.09
N ASP A 275 17.39 6.02 0.87
CA ASP A 275 17.08 6.68 2.14
C ASP A 275 16.89 8.21 2.05
N ARG A 276 16.70 8.77 0.83
CA ARG A 276 16.72 10.22 0.61
C ARG A 276 15.36 10.87 0.42
N PHE A 277 14.36 10.12 0.00
CA PHE A 277 13.07 10.71 -0.38
C PHE A 277 12.01 10.44 0.69
N SER A 278 11.29 11.49 1.09
CA SER A 278 10.02 11.38 1.78
C SER A 278 8.97 10.74 0.85
N ALA A 279 7.79 10.39 1.38
CA ALA A 279 6.71 9.85 0.56
C ALA A 279 6.28 10.85 -0.53
N ASP A 280 6.20 12.15 -0.20
CA ASP A 280 5.85 13.22 -1.14
C ASP A 280 6.93 13.40 -2.22
N GLU A 281 8.20 13.42 -1.82
CA GLU A 281 9.30 13.55 -2.77
C GLU A 281 9.38 12.35 -3.71
N LEU A 282 9.13 11.13 -3.23
CA LEU A 282 9.04 9.94 -4.08
C LEU A 282 7.91 10.06 -5.12
N VAL A 283 6.76 10.61 -4.72
CA VAL A 283 5.64 10.86 -5.64
C VAL A 283 6.04 11.86 -6.72
N ARG A 284 6.66 12.99 -6.35
CA ARG A 284 7.14 14.00 -7.30
C ARG A 284 8.25 13.46 -8.21
N LEU A 285 9.16 12.67 -7.65
CA LEU A 285 10.21 12.01 -8.45
C LEU A 285 9.58 11.13 -9.54
N ILE A 286 8.62 10.29 -9.17
CA ILE A 286 7.91 9.39 -10.09
C ILE A 286 7.08 10.20 -11.09
N ALA A 287 6.36 11.24 -10.64
CA ALA A 287 5.51 12.07 -11.50
C ALA A 287 6.25 12.69 -12.69
N HIS A 288 7.53 12.99 -12.51
CA HIS A 288 8.38 13.61 -13.51
C HIS A 288 9.44 12.66 -14.08
N ALA A 289 9.32 11.36 -13.78
CA ALA A 289 10.19 10.33 -14.36
C ALA A 289 9.81 10.03 -15.82
N ARG A 290 10.79 9.63 -16.60
CA ARG A 290 10.57 9.10 -17.97
C ARG A 290 9.94 7.71 -17.91
N ALA A 291 10.39 6.88 -16.99
CA ALA A 291 9.89 5.55 -16.75
C ALA A 291 10.20 5.10 -15.33
N VAL A 292 9.49 4.07 -14.87
CA VAL A 292 9.70 3.43 -13.56
C VAL A 292 9.99 1.95 -13.76
N VAL A 293 11.01 1.42 -13.07
CA VAL A 293 11.23 -0.01 -12.90
C VAL A 293 11.17 -0.32 -11.42
N THR A 294 10.28 -1.19 -11.03
CA THR A 294 10.04 -1.43 -9.60
C THR A 294 9.64 -2.87 -9.31
N ASN A 295 10.02 -3.36 -8.15
CA ASN A 295 9.36 -4.53 -7.59
C ASN A 295 7.89 -4.21 -7.24
N ASP A 296 7.10 -5.19 -6.84
CA ASP A 296 5.74 -4.99 -6.31
C ASP A 296 5.78 -4.19 -4.99
N THR A 297 5.77 -2.84 -5.12
CA THR A 297 5.86 -1.86 -4.03
C THR A 297 4.93 -0.67 -4.25
N SER A 298 4.96 0.28 -3.30
CA SER A 298 4.24 1.55 -3.44
C SER A 298 4.57 2.33 -4.72
N ALA A 299 5.81 2.24 -5.19
CA ALA A 299 6.23 2.93 -6.42
C ALA A 299 5.44 2.49 -7.66
N ALA A 300 5.04 1.21 -7.72
CA ALA A 300 4.18 0.71 -8.79
C ALA A 300 2.80 1.38 -8.78
N HIS A 301 2.19 1.50 -7.61
CA HIS A 301 0.87 2.11 -7.45
C HIS A 301 0.89 3.62 -7.67
N ILE A 302 1.99 4.29 -7.26
CA ILE A 302 2.24 5.71 -7.54
C ILE A 302 2.34 5.92 -9.07
N ALA A 303 3.20 5.17 -9.74
CA ALA A 303 3.39 5.28 -11.18
C ALA A 303 2.09 5.03 -11.97
N ASN A 304 1.33 4.01 -11.58
CA ASN A 304 0.05 3.69 -12.20
C ASN A 304 -0.97 4.82 -12.04
N LEU A 305 -1.10 5.41 -10.83
CA LEU A 305 -2.03 6.51 -10.60
C LEU A 305 -1.62 7.76 -11.39
N LEU A 306 -0.32 8.04 -11.48
CA LEU A 306 0.21 9.21 -12.18
C LEU A 306 0.35 8.99 -13.70
N GLY A 307 0.04 7.81 -14.22
CA GLY A 307 0.15 7.50 -15.65
C GLY A 307 1.59 7.42 -16.17
N VAL A 308 2.55 7.11 -15.30
CA VAL A 308 3.96 6.94 -15.69
C VAL A 308 4.20 5.50 -16.16
N GLY A 309 4.77 5.35 -17.36
CA GLY A 309 5.08 4.05 -17.95
C GLY A 309 6.28 3.36 -17.30
N GLY A 310 6.50 2.09 -17.66
CA GLY A 310 7.64 1.30 -17.17
C GLY A 310 7.27 -0.15 -16.84
N ALA A 311 8.05 -0.76 -15.97
CA ALA A 311 7.93 -2.17 -15.62
C ALA A 311 7.72 -2.39 -14.12
N VAL A 312 6.84 -3.31 -13.76
CA VAL A 312 6.69 -3.84 -12.42
C VAL A 312 7.01 -5.32 -12.37
N LEU A 313 7.80 -5.73 -11.37
CA LEU A 313 8.32 -7.08 -11.22
C LEU A 313 7.58 -7.77 -10.08
N PHE A 314 6.79 -8.79 -10.42
CA PHE A 314 6.03 -9.59 -9.47
C PHE A 314 6.71 -10.93 -9.22
N GLY A 315 6.89 -11.24 -7.96
CA GLY A 315 7.47 -12.51 -7.51
C GLY A 315 6.43 -13.40 -6.82
N PRO A 316 6.55 -13.60 -5.50
CA PRO A 316 5.72 -14.54 -4.75
C PRO A 316 4.23 -14.20 -4.72
N VAL A 317 3.89 -12.92 -4.84
CA VAL A 317 2.51 -12.43 -4.83
C VAL A 317 1.94 -12.47 -6.24
N SER A 318 0.69 -12.89 -6.37
CA SER A 318 0.00 -12.91 -7.67
C SER A 318 -0.19 -11.49 -8.22
N PRO A 319 0.20 -11.23 -9.49
CA PRO A 319 -0.18 -10.00 -10.16
C PRO A 319 -1.70 -9.78 -10.19
N GLY A 320 -2.47 -10.87 -10.25
CA GLY A 320 -3.94 -10.81 -10.22
C GLY A 320 -4.51 -10.12 -8.99
N THR A 321 -3.75 -10.04 -7.88
CA THR A 321 -4.21 -9.38 -6.66
C THR A 321 -3.89 -7.88 -6.61
N PHE A 322 -2.68 -7.48 -7.05
CA PHE A 322 -2.21 -6.11 -6.82
C PHE A 322 -1.74 -5.36 -8.08
N ALA A 323 -1.57 -6.06 -9.22
CA ALA A 323 -1.23 -5.33 -10.44
C ALA A 323 -2.40 -4.44 -10.88
N SER A 324 -2.08 -3.20 -11.24
CA SER A 324 -3.06 -2.32 -11.88
C SER A 324 -3.46 -2.89 -13.24
N PRO A 325 -4.72 -2.80 -13.63
CA PRO A 325 -5.17 -3.22 -14.97
C PRO A 325 -4.59 -2.34 -16.09
N VAL A 326 -4.06 -1.18 -15.74
CA VAL A 326 -3.45 -0.21 -16.66
C VAL A 326 -2.10 0.30 -16.11
N GLY A 327 -1.27 0.84 -16.98
CA GLY A 327 -0.01 1.49 -16.58
C GLY A 327 1.22 0.59 -16.78
N LEU A 328 1.92 0.22 -15.72
CA LEU A 328 3.18 -0.51 -15.80
C LEU A 328 3.03 -1.91 -16.42
N ARG A 329 3.97 -2.27 -17.29
CA ARG A 329 4.08 -3.63 -17.80
C ARG A 329 4.45 -4.60 -16.69
N VAL A 330 3.65 -5.63 -16.51
CA VAL A 330 3.90 -6.67 -15.51
C VAL A 330 4.88 -7.73 -16.05
N PHE A 331 5.92 -8.02 -15.27
CA PHE A 331 6.83 -9.14 -15.47
C PHE A 331 6.75 -10.07 -14.28
N HIS A 332 6.50 -11.34 -14.51
CA HIS A 332 6.48 -12.36 -13.47
C HIS A 332 6.78 -13.75 -14.04
N ASP A 333 7.20 -14.65 -13.18
CA ASP A 333 7.33 -16.07 -13.49
C ASP A 333 6.34 -16.89 -12.66
N ALA A 334 5.39 -17.53 -13.33
CA ALA A 334 4.36 -18.37 -12.71
C ALA A 334 4.74 -19.86 -12.68
N THR A 335 5.97 -20.25 -13.09
CA THR A 335 6.39 -21.66 -13.17
C THR A 335 6.66 -22.30 -11.81
N CYS A 336 6.75 -21.49 -10.74
CA CYS A 336 6.92 -22.01 -9.40
C CYS A 336 5.64 -22.75 -8.94
N PRO A 337 5.73 -24.03 -8.51
CA PRO A 337 4.57 -24.83 -8.11
C PRO A 337 3.89 -24.31 -6.83
N PHE A 338 4.56 -23.43 -6.08
CA PHE A 338 4.02 -22.80 -4.87
C PHE A 338 3.41 -21.41 -5.13
N HIS A 339 3.43 -20.93 -6.37
CA HIS A 339 2.86 -19.63 -6.72
C HIS A 339 1.32 -19.67 -6.80
N PRO A 340 0.61 -18.69 -6.23
CA PRO A 340 1.13 -17.57 -5.44
C PRO A 340 1.46 -17.99 -4.01
N CYS A 341 2.61 -17.47 -3.51
CA CYS A 341 2.99 -17.64 -2.13
C CYS A 341 2.23 -16.68 -1.22
N VAL A 342 2.24 -16.97 0.09
CA VAL A 342 1.79 -15.98 1.07
C VAL A 342 2.74 -14.78 1.10
N GLN A 343 2.19 -13.60 1.28
CA GLN A 343 2.91 -12.32 1.18
C GLN A 343 4.14 -12.17 2.10
N TRP A 344 4.29 -13.02 3.10
CA TRP A 344 5.30 -12.90 4.16
C TRP A 344 6.46 -13.88 4.03
N LYS A 345 6.41 -14.81 3.11
CA LYS A 345 7.43 -15.86 2.99
C LYS A 345 7.47 -16.41 1.58
N CYS A 346 8.68 -16.64 1.05
CA CYS A 346 8.89 -17.48 -0.11
C CYS A 346 8.78 -18.96 0.32
N CYS A 347 8.07 -19.78 -0.46
CA CYS A 347 7.91 -21.21 -0.21
C CYS A 347 8.95 -22.06 -0.95
N ASN A 348 9.76 -21.46 -1.82
CA ASN A 348 10.75 -22.14 -2.65
C ASN A 348 12.01 -21.27 -2.82
N GLU A 349 12.77 -21.10 -1.74
CA GLU A 349 13.98 -20.25 -1.73
C GLU A 349 15.07 -20.77 -2.69
N ALA A 350 15.14 -22.10 -2.93
CA ALA A 350 16.11 -22.72 -3.84
C ALA A 350 15.80 -22.45 -5.33
N ASN A 351 14.58 -22.02 -5.65
CA ASN A 351 14.16 -21.76 -7.03
C ASN A 351 13.26 -20.50 -7.08
N TRP A 352 13.86 -19.41 -6.66
CA TRP A 352 13.20 -18.16 -6.44
C TRP A 352 12.67 -17.54 -7.74
N CYS A 353 11.34 -17.31 -7.82
CA CYS A 353 10.67 -16.81 -9.02
C CYS A 353 11.20 -15.45 -9.50
N MET A 354 11.64 -14.56 -8.58
CA MET A 354 12.24 -13.29 -8.96
C MET A 354 13.52 -13.43 -9.80
N GLU A 355 14.32 -14.50 -9.59
CA GLU A 355 15.51 -14.74 -10.40
C GLU A 355 15.20 -15.09 -11.85
N LYS A 356 14.04 -15.68 -12.10
CA LYS A 356 13.61 -16.11 -13.44
C LYS A 356 13.10 -14.98 -14.31
N ILE A 357 12.82 -13.81 -13.73
CA ILE A 357 12.47 -12.62 -14.51
C ILE A 357 13.70 -12.15 -15.26
N SER A 358 13.66 -12.22 -16.59
CA SER A 358 14.80 -11.92 -17.46
C SER A 358 15.11 -10.42 -17.55
N PRO A 359 16.35 -9.97 -17.20
CA PRO A 359 16.78 -8.58 -17.44
C PRO A 359 16.70 -8.19 -18.91
N LYS A 360 16.93 -9.16 -19.83
CA LYS A 360 16.82 -8.94 -21.26
C LYS A 360 15.38 -8.58 -21.65
N ALA A 361 14.38 -9.37 -21.17
CA ALA A 361 12.99 -9.13 -21.49
C ALA A 361 12.49 -7.77 -20.95
N VAL A 362 12.87 -7.41 -19.72
CA VAL A 362 12.56 -6.10 -19.14
C VAL A 362 13.21 -4.98 -19.96
N GLY A 363 14.49 -5.14 -20.32
CA GLY A 363 15.22 -4.15 -21.11
C GLY A 363 14.70 -4.01 -22.53
N ASP A 364 14.32 -5.11 -23.20
CA ASP A 364 13.72 -5.06 -24.53
C ASP A 364 12.40 -4.26 -24.51
N TYR A 365 11.59 -4.44 -23.47
CA TYR A 365 10.37 -3.64 -23.30
C TYR A 365 10.69 -2.17 -23.03
N LEU A 366 11.62 -1.87 -22.12
CA LEU A 366 11.99 -0.48 -21.83
C LEU A 366 12.51 0.25 -23.07
N ALA A 367 13.25 -0.43 -23.95
CA ALA A 367 13.72 0.14 -25.20
C ALA A 367 12.58 0.52 -26.17
N THR A 368 11.36 -0.03 -25.99
CA THR A 368 10.17 0.37 -26.77
C THR A 368 9.55 1.69 -26.27
N LEU A 369 9.90 2.13 -25.04
CA LEU A 369 9.40 3.38 -24.51
C LEU A 369 10.15 4.54 -25.14
N GLN A 370 9.41 5.59 -25.56
CA GLN A 370 10.00 6.73 -26.27
C GLN A 370 11.18 7.35 -25.52
N GLY A 371 12.30 7.49 -26.22
CA GLY A 371 13.52 8.16 -25.75
C GLY A 371 14.35 7.38 -24.72
N LEU A 372 14.20 6.06 -24.61
CA LEU A 372 15.07 5.18 -23.82
C LEU A 372 16.06 4.35 -24.70
N ALA A 373 15.92 4.43 -26.03
CA ALA A 373 16.83 3.78 -26.98
C ALA A 373 18.12 4.58 -27.16
#